data_431d1e40dee52014c8688eedd290a5d3
#
_entry.id   431d1e40dee52014c8688eedd290a5d3
#
_cell.length_a   1.000
_cell.length_b   1.000
_cell.length_c   1.000
_cell.angle_alpha   90.00
_cell.angle_beta   90.00
_cell.angle_gamma   90.00
#
_symmetry.space_group_name_H-M   'P 1'
#
loop_
_entity.id
_entity.type
_entity.pdbx_description
1 polymer ?
#
loop_
_entity_poly.entity_id
_entity_poly.type
_entity_poly.pdbx_seq_one_letter_code
_entity_poly.pdbx_strand_id
1 'polypeptide(L)'
;MKIYTRRGDDGTTSLRGGGRVDKSSAVVEVLGALDEAQAALGVARAASTRPGTLDELLVGVERDLWVVMAEVAAVPVDTARPGPRSTVTPEMVAALESAIDVHAAGRGRITGFAVPGENRLAAALDFARTVVRRAERRLVALEPANGHVLAYLNRLSDLCWTLARESEDRHLPARAEGS
;
A
#
# COMPACT_ATOMS: atom_id res chain seq x y z
N MET A 1 6.62 1.69 29.84
CA MET A 1 7.37 1.08 28.74
C MET A 1 8.16 2.17 28.03
N LYS A 2 9.49 2.04 27.80
CA LYS A 2 10.25 2.99 26.99
C LYS A 2 10.06 2.63 25.52
N ILE A 3 9.62 3.59 24.70
CA ILE A 3 9.40 3.41 23.25
C ILE A 3 10.72 3.55 22.49
N TYR A 4 11.61 4.45 22.93
CA TYR A 4 12.90 4.68 22.29
C TYR A 4 14.02 3.84 22.93
N THR A 5 14.93 3.34 22.09
CA THR A 5 16.09 2.55 22.51
C THR A 5 17.42 3.28 22.35
N ARG A 6 17.46 4.39 21.62
CA ARG A 6 18.64 5.17 21.19
C ARG A 6 19.64 4.39 20.32
N ARG A 7 19.35 3.14 19.97
CA ARG A 7 20.27 2.30 19.16
C ARG A 7 20.40 2.74 17.71
N GLY A 8 19.51 3.61 17.23
CA GLY A 8 19.50 4.11 15.87
C GLY A 8 19.98 5.57 15.71
N ASP A 9 20.52 6.17 16.79
CA ASP A 9 20.95 7.58 16.77
C ASP A 9 22.27 7.76 15.96
N ASP A 10 22.95 6.65 15.67
CA ASP A 10 24.13 6.56 14.81
C ASP A 10 23.81 6.51 13.29
N GLY A 11 22.55 6.65 12.89
CA GLY A 11 22.11 6.58 11.48
C GLY A 11 21.88 5.16 10.98
N THR A 12 21.99 4.13 11.82
CA THR A 12 21.74 2.73 11.43
C THR A 12 20.46 2.18 12.04
N THR A 13 19.93 1.09 11.48
CA THR A 13 18.78 0.36 12.01
C THR A 13 18.98 -1.14 11.85
N SER A 14 18.19 -1.95 12.58
CA SER A 14 18.22 -3.41 12.48
C SER A 14 17.06 -3.88 11.59
N LEU A 15 17.35 -4.80 10.68
CA LEU A 15 16.32 -5.50 9.91
C LEU A 15 15.86 -6.78 10.65
N ARG A 16 14.67 -7.27 10.30
CA ARG A 16 14.06 -8.45 10.93
C ARG A 16 14.90 -9.73 10.74
N GLY A 17 15.67 -9.83 9.64
CA GLY A 17 16.56 -10.96 9.34
C GLY A 17 17.89 -10.96 10.09
N GLY A 18 18.12 -9.98 10.98
CA GLY A 18 19.40 -9.75 11.67
C GLY A 18 20.31 -8.81 10.88
N GLY A 19 21.35 -8.31 11.57
CA GLY A 19 22.27 -7.32 11.01
C GLY A 19 21.77 -5.89 11.17
N ARG A 20 22.70 -4.94 11.00
CA ARG A 20 22.43 -3.49 10.97
C ARG A 20 22.71 -2.96 9.56
N VAL A 21 21.88 -2.04 9.15
CA VAL A 21 21.98 -1.38 7.85
C VAL A 21 21.85 0.13 8.04
N ASP A 22 22.38 0.89 7.12
CA ASP A 22 22.18 2.34 7.09
C ASP A 22 20.71 2.69 6.88
N LYS A 23 20.20 3.69 7.59
CA LYS A 23 18.83 4.19 7.40
C LYS A 23 18.60 4.75 6.00
N SER A 24 19.65 5.12 5.29
CA SER A 24 19.62 5.56 3.89
C SER A 24 19.65 4.42 2.86
N SER A 25 19.73 3.16 3.31
CA SER A 25 19.75 2.02 2.39
C SER A 25 18.44 1.86 1.63
N ALA A 26 18.51 1.30 0.41
CA ALA A 26 17.35 1.12 -0.45
C ALA A 26 16.23 0.30 0.22
N VAL A 27 16.59 -0.71 1.01
CA VAL A 27 15.60 -1.54 1.74
C VAL A 27 14.86 -0.73 2.79
N VAL A 28 15.54 0.14 3.54
CA VAL A 28 14.91 1.00 4.55
C VAL A 28 14.03 2.06 3.88
N GLU A 29 14.45 2.58 2.73
CA GLU A 29 13.67 3.51 1.92
C GLU A 29 12.36 2.88 1.41
N VAL A 30 12.40 1.61 0.98
CA VAL A 30 11.19 0.87 0.58
C VAL A 30 10.28 0.64 1.79
N LEU A 31 10.85 0.19 2.92
CA LEU A 31 10.07 -0.01 4.15
C LEU A 31 9.40 1.28 4.61
N GLY A 32 10.10 2.42 4.56
CA GLY A 32 9.52 3.73 4.87
C GLY A 32 8.39 4.12 3.93
N ALA A 33 8.53 3.84 2.62
CA ALA A 33 7.48 4.12 1.66
C ALA A 33 6.23 3.23 1.84
N LEU A 34 6.41 1.98 2.28
CA LEU A 34 5.31 1.07 2.62
C LEU A 34 4.58 1.53 3.89
N ASP A 35 5.34 1.99 4.89
CA ASP A 35 4.77 2.56 6.13
C ASP A 35 3.97 3.84 5.85
N GLU A 36 4.48 4.73 4.98
CA GLU A 36 3.72 5.89 4.49
C GLU A 36 2.43 5.48 3.75
N ALA A 37 2.48 4.42 2.93
CA ALA A 37 1.29 3.90 2.23
C ALA A 37 0.24 3.39 3.22
N GLN A 38 0.67 2.68 4.25
CA GLN A 38 -0.21 2.21 5.32
C GLN A 38 -0.84 3.38 6.09
N ALA A 39 -0.04 4.38 6.45
CA ALA A 39 -0.55 5.58 7.12
C ALA A 39 -1.55 6.36 6.25
N ALA A 40 -1.31 6.45 4.93
CA ALA A 40 -2.22 7.09 3.99
C ALA A 40 -3.56 6.34 3.87
N LEU A 41 -3.56 5.00 3.91
CA LEU A 41 -4.78 4.19 3.99
C LEU A 41 -5.52 4.42 5.32
N GLY A 42 -4.79 4.59 6.43
CA GLY A 42 -5.36 4.98 7.71
C GLY A 42 -6.09 6.33 7.67
N VAL A 43 -5.55 7.29 6.91
CA VAL A 43 -6.24 8.58 6.67
C VAL A 43 -7.52 8.37 5.87
N ALA A 44 -7.52 7.50 4.85
CA ALA A 44 -8.73 7.17 4.09
C ALA A 44 -9.78 6.48 4.96
N ARG A 45 -9.39 5.54 5.83
CA ARG A 45 -10.28 4.93 6.82
C ARG A 45 -10.93 5.96 7.74
N ALA A 46 -10.12 6.88 8.28
CA ALA A 46 -10.61 7.94 9.18
C ALA A 46 -11.55 8.94 8.47
N ALA A 47 -11.41 9.10 7.15
CA ALA A 47 -12.28 9.94 6.34
C ALA A 47 -13.62 9.27 5.97
N SER A 48 -13.72 7.94 6.14
CA SER A 48 -14.96 7.20 5.91
C SER A 48 -15.97 7.53 7.02
N THR A 49 -17.16 7.91 6.62
CA THR A 49 -18.30 8.12 7.55
C THR A 49 -19.15 6.85 7.73
N ARG A 50 -18.81 5.79 7.03
CA ARG A 50 -19.54 4.53 7.03
C ARG A 50 -18.69 3.44 7.69
N PRO A 51 -18.95 3.09 8.97
CA PRO A 51 -18.40 1.86 9.54
C PRO A 51 -19.00 0.66 8.79
N GLY A 52 -18.21 -0.36 8.51
CA GLY A 52 -18.67 -1.59 7.85
C GLY A 52 -17.66 -2.14 6.87
N THR A 53 -18.13 -2.68 5.75
CA THR A 53 -17.33 -3.45 4.79
C THR A 53 -16.09 -2.73 4.25
N LEU A 54 -16.16 -1.41 4.04
CA LEU A 54 -15.00 -0.63 3.59
C LEU A 54 -13.92 -0.54 4.67
N ASP A 55 -14.30 -0.31 5.94
CA ASP A 55 -13.33 -0.27 7.05
C ASP A 55 -12.66 -1.64 7.22
N GLU A 56 -13.44 -2.72 7.19
CA GLU A 56 -12.92 -4.09 7.26
C GLU A 56 -11.97 -4.42 6.13
N LEU A 57 -12.29 -4.02 4.90
CA LEU A 57 -11.43 -4.18 3.72
C LEU A 57 -10.10 -3.44 3.91
N LEU A 58 -10.14 -2.16 4.29
CA LEU A 58 -8.93 -1.37 4.47
C LEU A 58 -8.08 -1.87 5.64
N VAL A 59 -8.69 -2.34 6.74
CA VAL A 59 -7.97 -3.02 7.84
C VAL A 59 -7.29 -4.29 7.35
N GLY A 60 -7.95 -5.08 6.50
CA GLY A 60 -7.35 -6.25 5.85
C GLY A 60 -6.11 -5.88 5.05
N VAL A 61 -6.23 -4.88 4.20
CA VAL A 61 -5.12 -4.34 3.37
C VAL A 61 -3.96 -3.81 4.24
N GLU A 62 -4.25 -3.07 5.32
CA GLU A 62 -3.22 -2.58 6.24
C GLU A 62 -2.48 -3.75 6.93
N ARG A 63 -3.18 -4.85 7.25
CA ARG A 63 -2.54 -6.08 7.78
C ARG A 63 -1.67 -6.76 6.74
N ASP A 64 -2.12 -6.81 5.49
CA ASP A 64 -1.35 -7.37 4.38
C ASP A 64 -0.07 -6.56 4.13
N LEU A 65 -0.10 -5.23 4.28
CA LEU A 65 1.11 -4.40 4.19
C LEU A 65 2.15 -4.75 5.25
N TRP A 66 1.75 -5.23 6.44
CA TRP A 66 2.69 -5.80 7.40
C TRP A 66 3.37 -7.08 6.88
N VAL A 67 2.66 -7.91 6.13
CA VAL A 67 3.23 -9.09 5.46
C VAL A 67 4.23 -8.65 4.39
N VAL A 68 3.85 -7.68 3.55
CA VAL A 68 4.72 -7.08 2.52
C VAL A 68 6.00 -6.52 3.15
N MET A 69 5.90 -5.69 4.18
CA MET A 69 7.06 -5.13 4.88
C MET A 69 7.93 -6.20 5.51
N ALA A 70 7.32 -7.24 6.09
CA ALA A 70 8.06 -8.35 6.71
C ALA A 70 8.84 -9.16 5.66
N GLU A 71 8.31 -9.34 4.45
CA GLU A 71 9.00 -10.00 3.35
C GLU A 71 10.15 -9.14 2.82
N VAL A 72 9.92 -7.85 2.58
CA VAL A 72 10.95 -6.90 2.14
C VAL A 72 12.09 -6.80 3.16
N ALA A 73 11.77 -6.80 4.47
CA ALA A 73 12.78 -6.76 5.54
C ALA A 73 13.57 -8.07 5.70
N ALA A 74 13.11 -9.17 5.11
CA ALA A 74 13.74 -10.49 5.18
C ALA A 74 14.81 -10.74 4.10
N VAL A 75 15.22 -9.70 3.35
CA VAL A 75 16.32 -9.78 2.37
C VAL A 75 17.54 -10.42 3.04
N PRO A 76 18.19 -11.43 2.43
CA PRO A 76 19.07 -12.36 3.12
C PRO A 76 20.32 -11.69 3.65
N VAL A 77 20.40 -11.56 4.98
CA VAL A 77 21.66 -11.23 5.68
C VAL A 77 22.29 -12.49 6.26
N ASP A 78 21.52 -13.54 6.51
CA ASP A 78 22.08 -14.82 6.96
C ASP A 78 21.08 -15.97 6.73
N THR A 79 21.48 -16.97 5.96
CA THR A 79 20.69 -18.19 5.69
C THR A 79 20.63 -19.16 6.88
N ALA A 80 21.29 -18.85 7.99
CA ALA A 80 21.43 -19.75 9.15
C ALA A 80 20.24 -19.73 10.12
N ARG A 81 19.25 -18.82 9.97
CA ARG A 81 18.06 -18.78 10.82
C ARG A 81 16.77 -18.69 9.97
N PRO A 82 16.20 -19.81 9.54
CA PRO A 82 14.87 -19.82 8.93
C PRO A 82 13.83 -19.58 10.02
N GLY A 83 13.40 -18.31 10.17
CA GLY A 83 12.18 -17.96 10.90
C GLY A 83 10.96 -18.14 10.01
N PRO A 84 9.71 -18.17 10.56
CA PRO A 84 8.51 -18.17 9.74
C PRO A 84 8.53 -16.94 8.84
N ARG A 85 8.62 -17.17 7.53
CA ARG A 85 8.64 -16.12 6.52
C ARG A 85 7.20 -15.69 6.27
N SER A 86 6.85 -14.49 6.63
CA SER A 86 5.65 -13.85 6.09
C SER A 86 5.91 -13.63 4.61
N THR A 87 5.11 -14.20 3.75
CA THR A 87 5.30 -14.15 2.28
C THR A 87 4.00 -13.70 1.65
N VAL A 88 4.09 -12.78 0.72
CA VAL A 88 2.94 -12.38 -0.11
C VAL A 88 2.57 -13.52 -1.03
N THR A 89 1.32 -13.92 -1.00
CA THR A 89 0.82 -15.08 -1.75
C THR A 89 -0.02 -14.68 -2.96
N PRO A 90 -0.20 -15.58 -3.95
CA PRO A 90 -1.14 -15.36 -5.06
C PRO A 90 -2.56 -15.05 -4.58
N GLU A 91 -3.00 -15.68 -3.48
CA GLU A 91 -4.34 -15.51 -2.92
C GLU A 91 -4.56 -14.09 -2.39
N MET A 92 -3.51 -13.46 -1.81
CA MET A 92 -3.57 -12.06 -1.39
C MET A 92 -3.77 -11.13 -2.60
N VAL A 93 -3.11 -11.40 -3.73
CA VAL A 93 -3.31 -10.66 -4.97
C VAL A 93 -4.72 -10.88 -5.52
N ALA A 94 -5.17 -12.13 -5.59
CA ALA A 94 -6.51 -12.48 -6.05
C ALA A 94 -7.63 -11.85 -5.18
N ALA A 95 -7.40 -11.72 -3.87
CA ALA A 95 -8.34 -11.04 -2.98
C ALA A 95 -8.50 -9.55 -3.33
N LEU A 96 -7.41 -8.85 -3.67
CA LEU A 96 -7.49 -7.47 -4.17
C LEU A 96 -8.22 -7.39 -5.51
N GLU A 97 -7.93 -8.29 -6.44
CA GLU A 97 -8.61 -8.36 -7.74
C GLU A 97 -10.12 -8.57 -7.57
N SER A 98 -10.51 -9.49 -6.71
CA SER A 98 -11.92 -9.72 -6.38
C SER A 98 -12.58 -8.49 -5.75
N ALA A 99 -11.90 -7.80 -4.85
CA ALA A 99 -12.41 -6.57 -4.25
C ALA A 99 -12.58 -5.47 -5.32
N ILE A 100 -11.62 -5.30 -6.23
CA ILE A 100 -11.71 -4.35 -7.34
C ILE A 100 -12.95 -4.66 -8.19
N ASP A 101 -13.16 -5.93 -8.57
CA ASP A 101 -14.30 -6.34 -9.39
C ASP A 101 -15.64 -6.05 -8.71
N VAL A 102 -15.75 -6.36 -7.41
CA VAL A 102 -16.96 -6.10 -6.61
C VAL A 102 -17.29 -4.62 -6.56
N HIS A 103 -16.30 -3.78 -6.27
CA HIS A 103 -16.48 -2.32 -6.12
C HIS A 103 -16.61 -1.61 -7.47
N ALA A 104 -16.09 -2.18 -8.56
CA ALA A 104 -16.29 -1.66 -9.90
C ALA A 104 -17.66 -2.00 -10.51
N ALA A 105 -18.30 -3.09 -10.10
CA ALA A 105 -19.53 -3.62 -10.71
C ALA A 105 -20.73 -2.65 -10.62
N GLY A 106 -20.78 -1.80 -9.60
CA GLY A 106 -21.90 -0.85 -9.36
C GLY A 106 -21.84 0.44 -10.16
N ARG A 107 -20.75 0.71 -10.89
CA ARG A 107 -20.57 1.94 -11.67
C ARG A 107 -20.33 1.64 -13.14
N GLY A 108 -20.92 2.46 -14.02
CA GLY A 108 -20.60 2.42 -15.44
C GLY A 108 -19.10 2.62 -15.67
N ARG A 109 -18.59 2.17 -16.82
CA ARG A 109 -17.17 2.26 -17.18
C ARG A 109 -16.70 3.72 -17.12
N ILE A 110 -15.90 4.06 -16.10
CA ILE A 110 -15.23 5.35 -16.04
C ILE A 110 -14.09 5.33 -17.07
N THR A 111 -14.19 6.15 -18.09
CA THR A 111 -13.16 6.30 -19.11
C THR A 111 -12.37 7.58 -18.86
N GLY A 112 -11.04 7.45 -18.76
CA GLY A 112 -10.14 8.59 -18.58
C GLY A 112 -9.78 8.89 -17.14
N PHE A 113 -9.10 10.02 -16.94
CA PHE A 113 -8.66 10.48 -15.63
C PHE A 113 -9.75 11.31 -14.95
N ALA A 114 -9.83 11.19 -13.64
CA ALA A 114 -10.67 12.01 -12.78
C ALA A 114 -9.88 13.15 -12.15
N VAL A 115 -10.53 14.27 -11.89
CA VAL A 115 -10.00 15.32 -11.01
C VAL A 115 -10.23 14.89 -9.57
N PRO A 116 -9.16 14.69 -8.76
CA PRO A 116 -9.32 14.25 -7.38
C PRO A 116 -10.01 15.31 -6.49
N GLY A 117 -10.70 14.88 -5.44
CA GLY A 117 -11.13 15.77 -4.36
C GLY A 117 -12.61 16.11 -4.35
N GLU A 118 -13.46 15.29 -4.96
CA GLU A 118 -14.90 15.47 -4.90
C GLU A 118 -15.42 15.41 -3.45
N ASN A 119 -14.88 14.47 -2.65
CA ASN A 119 -15.14 14.38 -1.21
C ASN A 119 -13.87 13.96 -0.44
N ARG A 120 -13.93 13.99 0.90
CA ARG A 120 -12.77 13.69 1.76
C ARG A 120 -12.24 12.26 1.60
N LEU A 121 -13.14 11.29 1.47
CA LEU A 121 -12.76 9.88 1.33
C LEU A 121 -12.10 9.64 -0.04
N ALA A 122 -12.72 10.13 -1.12
CA ALA A 122 -12.15 10.03 -2.46
C ALA A 122 -10.77 10.68 -2.55
N ALA A 123 -10.62 11.89 -1.98
CA ALA A 123 -9.35 12.60 -1.93
C ALA A 123 -8.26 11.81 -1.17
N ALA A 124 -8.61 11.24 -0.02
CA ALA A 124 -7.68 10.44 0.79
C ALA A 124 -7.27 9.14 0.08
N LEU A 125 -8.20 8.46 -0.60
CA LEU A 125 -7.92 7.26 -1.39
C LEU A 125 -7.04 7.58 -2.61
N ASP A 126 -7.28 8.69 -3.32
CA ASP A 126 -6.41 9.14 -4.40
C ASP A 126 -5.00 9.48 -3.90
N PHE A 127 -4.89 10.11 -2.74
CA PHE A 127 -3.60 10.33 -2.10
C PHE A 127 -2.92 9.00 -1.75
N ALA A 128 -3.60 8.07 -1.08
CA ALA A 128 -3.08 6.74 -0.76
C ALA A 128 -2.59 6.01 -2.02
N ARG A 129 -3.36 6.05 -3.11
CA ARG A 129 -2.98 5.50 -4.41
C ARG A 129 -1.61 6.01 -4.88
N THR A 130 -1.36 7.31 -4.79
CA THR A 130 -0.09 7.90 -5.24
C THR A 130 1.08 7.49 -4.36
N VAL A 131 0.85 7.34 -3.05
CA VAL A 131 1.85 6.86 -2.09
C VAL A 131 2.19 5.38 -2.33
N VAL A 132 1.17 4.52 -2.52
CA VAL A 132 1.35 3.11 -2.90
C VAL A 132 2.18 2.98 -4.18
N ARG A 133 1.87 3.75 -5.22
CA ARG A 133 2.64 3.77 -6.47
C ARG A 133 4.09 4.27 -6.28
N ARG A 134 4.33 5.13 -5.31
CA ARG A 134 5.70 5.53 -4.94
C ARG A 134 6.45 4.35 -4.28
N ALA A 135 5.80 3.64 -3.35
CA ALA A 135 6.35 2.44 -2.73
C ALA A 135 6.66 1.34 -3.77
N GLU A 136 5.73 1.09 -4.70
CA GLU A 136 5.91 0.17 -5.82
C GLU A 136 7.17 0.49 -6.64
N ARG A 137 7.33 1.75 -7.08
CA ARG A 137 8.52 2.16 -7.87
C ARG A 137 9.83 1.98 -7.09
N ARG A 138 9.83 2.25 -5.78
CA ARG A 138 11.02 2.03 -4.94
C ARG A 138 11.32 0.54 -4.77
N LEU A 139 10.28 -0.29 -4.67
CA LEU A 139 10.44 -1.73 -4.56
C LEU A 139 11.04 -2.34 -5.83
N VAL A 140 10.69 -1.85 -7.03
CA VAL A 140 11.27 -2.30 -8.31
C VAL A 140 12.80 -2.24 -8.28
N ALA A 141 13.38 -1.20 -7.65
CA ALA A 141 14.83 -1.04 -7.55
C ALA A 141 15.52 -2.09 -6.65
N LEU A 142 14.77 -2.83 -5.82
CA LEU A 142 15.29 -3.92 -4.99
C LEU A 142 15.26 -5.28 -5.68
N GLU A 143 14.69 -5.38 -6.88
CA GLU A 143 14.54 -6.64 -7.64
C GLU A 143 14.01 -7.79 -6.76
N PRO A 144 12.81 -7.66 -6.17
CA PRO A 144 12.30 -8.65 -5.23
C PRO A 144 12.17 -10.02 -5.88
N ALA A 145 12.67 -11.05 -5.20
CA ALA A 145 12.64 -12.43 -5.71
C ALA A 145 11.20 -12.97 -5.87
N ASN A 146 10.24 -12.45 -5.08
CA ASN A 146 8.84 -12.80 -5.17
C ASN A 146 8.08 -11.74 -5.98
N GLY A 147 7.68 -12.09 -7.21
CA GLY A 147 6.91 -11.21 -8.09
C GLY A 147 5.52 -10.84 -7.55
N HIS A 148 4.96 -11.61 -6.60
CA HIS A 148 3.65 -11.29 -6.00
C HIS A 148 3.67 -10.01 -5.17
N VAL A 149 4.82 -9.62 -4.62
CA VAL A 149 4.96 -8.36 -3.87
C VAL A 149 4.68 -7.15 -4.76
N LEU A 150 5.26 -7.14 -5.96
CA LEU A 150 5.00 -6.08 -6.95
C LEU A 150 3.56 -6.13 -7.47
N ALA A 151 3.06 -7.32 -7.77
CA ALA A 151 1.67 -7.50 -8.21
C ALA A 151 0.69 -6.99 -7.15
N TYR A 152 0.93 -7.30 -5.87
CA TYR A 152 0.10 -6.82 -4.76
C TYR A 152 0.04 -5.29 -4.71
N LEU A 153 1.18 -4.60 -4.73
CA LEU A 153 1.21 -3.12 -4.70
C LEU A 153 0.55 -2.50 -5.92
N ASN A 154 0.73 -3.09 -7.09
CA ASN A 154 0.06 -2.64 -8.31
C ASN A 154 -1.46 -2.75 -8.16
N ARG A 155 -2.01 -3.91 -7.77
CA ARG A 155 -3.44 -4.12 -7.50
C ARG A 155 -3.97 -3.24 -6.37
N LEU A 156 -3.18 -3.02 -5.32
CA LEU A 156 -3.56 -2.12 -4.23
C LEU A 156 -3.77 -0.69 -4.75
N SER A 157 -2.92 -0.22 -5.68
CA SER A 157 -3.11 1.09 -6.29
C SER A 157 -4.42 1.15 -7.12
N ASP A 158 -4.77 0.07 -7.82
CA ASP A 158 -6.01 -0.04 -8.58
C ASP A 158 -7.23 -0.07 -7.66
N LEU A 159 -7.14 -0.79 -6.53
CA LEU A 159 -8.20 -0.81 -5.52
C LEU A 159 -8.43 0.59 -4.94
N CYS A 160 -7.38 1.32 -4.57
CA CYS A 160 -7.51 2.70 -4.08
C CYS A 160 -8.23 3.59 -5.10
N TRP A 161 -7.91 3.47 -6.39
CA TRP A 161 -8.58 4.22 -7.45
C TRP A 161 -10.05 3.84 -7.56
N THR A 162 -10.36 2.56 -7.54
CA THR A 162 -11.73 2.03 -7.64
C THR A 162 -12.60 2.52 -6.49
N LEU A 163 -12.09 2.39 -5.25
CA LEU A 163 -12.79 2.86 -4.05
C LEU A 163 -12.96 4.38 -4.03
N ALA A 164 -11.97 5.13 -4.51
CA ALA A 164 -12.11 6.57 -4.64
C ALA A 164 -13.26 6.93 -5.59
N ARG A 165 -13.30 6.30 -6.75
CA ARG A 165 -14.40 6.54 -7.72
C ARG A 165 -15.74 6.07 -7.20
N GLU A 166 -15.79 4.96 -6.48
CA GLU A 166 -17.03 4.46 -5.87
C GLU A 166 -17.59 5.43 -4.81
N SER A 167 -16.72 6.10 -4.07
CA SER A 167 -17.10 7.02 -3.02
C SER A 167 -17.58 8.40 -3.52
N GLU A 168 -17.37 8.71 -4.80
CA GLU A 168 -17.79 9.97 -5.41
C GLU A 168 -19.29 9.96 -5.76
N ASP A 169 -19.99 11.05 -5.44
CA ASP A 169 -21.36 11.28 -5.91
C ASP A 169 -21.36 11.75 -7.38
N ARG A 170 -20.34 12.51 -7.77
CA ARG A 170 -20.19 13.06 -9.12
C ARG A 170 -18.77 12.85 -9.64
N HIS A 171 -18.66 12.19 -10.77
CA HIS A 171 -17.37 12.07 -11.50
C HIS A 171 -17.07 13.39 -12.24
N LEU A 172 -15.87 13.97 -11.95
CA LEU A 172 -15.34 15.12 -12.67
C LEU A 172 -14.20 14.64 -13.60
N PRO A 173 -14.40 14.58 -14.93
CA PRO A 173 -13.34 14.15 -15.84
C PRO A 173 -12.22 15.19 -15.91
N ALA A 174 -10.97 14.73 -16.06
CA ALA A 174 -9.79 15.60 -16.16
C ALA A 174 -9.76 16.44 -17.46
N ARG A 175 -10.49 16.01 -18.51
CA ARG A 175 -10.75 16.80 -19.73
C ARG A 175 -12.22 17.16 -19.78
N ALA A 176 -12.52 18.44 -19.97
CA ALA A 176 -13.89 18.86 -20.23
C ALA A 176 -14.40 18.21 -21.53
N GLU A 177 -15.66 17.74 -21.51
CA GLU A 177 -16.30 17.25 -22.73
C GLU A 177 -16.35 18.40 -23.75
N GLY A 178 -15.66 18.27 -24.86
CA GLY A 178 -15.69 19.22 -25.96
C GLY A 178 -14.42 20.04 -26.20
N SER A 179 -13.28 19.67 -25.63
CA SER A 179 -11.97 20.25 -25.96
C SER A 179 -11.07 19.28 -26.74
#